data_a2d57b502ec110835c2aafe1e7c13c5a
#
_entry.id   a2d57b502ec110835c2aafe1e7c13c5a
#
_cell.length_a   1.000
_cell.length_b   1.000
_cell.length_c   1.000
_cell.angle_alpha   90.00
_cell.angle_beta   90.00
_cell.angle_gamma   90.00
#
_symmetry.space_group_name_H-M   'P 1'
#
loop_
_entity.id
_entity.type
_entity.pdbx_description
1 polymer ?
#
loop_
_entity_poly.entity_id
_entity_poly.type
_entity_poly.pdbx_seq_one_letter_code
_entity_poly.pdbx_strand_id
1 'polypeptide(L)'
;RREKTPLGIFHKFAAQKGKGHYVGTIHQAQGLRPGMTLFFEGDDSTYVDNKMRLHGTGSEDYYNGGWYALLDRWDRGNSLPLHGCLDYSLPMARTGGYRFFLADKMSYEKEIYHGMEHGEVKNNFPVDYTSVGFFYAAQPLQGREEPTAELRTVYQPTEHIYFPQLMQLSLGGGVQVTNERGIRMTTQHGGVVRIMLN
;
A
#
# COMPACT_ATOMS: atom_id res chain seq x y z
N ARG A 1 -9.45 9.26 -6.16
CA ARG A 1 -8.78 10.30 -5.41
C ARG A 1 -7.27 10.06 -5.43
N ARG A 2 -6.48 11.08 -5.65
CA ARG A 2 -5.03 11.07 -5.45
C ARG A 2 -4.65 12.25 -4.58
N GLU A 3 -3.85 12.01 -3.58
CA GLU A 3 -3.35 13.07 -2.70
C GLU A 3 -2.05 12.65 -2.00
N LYS A 4 -1.17 13.61 -1.78
CA LYS A 4 -0.18 13.52 -0.71
C LYS A 4 -0.96 13.60 0.59
N THR A 5 -1.14 12.46 1.25
CA THR A 5 -2.02 12.38 2.42
C THR A 5 -1.37 13.13 3.58
N PRO A 6 -2.03 14.15 4.16
CA PRO A 6 -1.46 14.90 5.27
C PRO A 6 -1.20 14.00 6.48
N LEU A 7 -0.09 14.22 7.18
CA LEU A 7 0.20 13.49 8.42
C LEU A 7 -0.91 13.71 9.45
N GLY A 8 -1.25 12.65 10.17
CA GLY A 8 -2.32 12.65 11.16
C GLY A 8 -3.74 12.53 10.59
N ILE A 9 -3.90 12.38 9.28
CA ILE A 9 -5.21 12.32 8.62
C ILE A 9 -5.33 11.07 7.76
N PHE A 10 -6.40 10.31 7.97
CA PHE A 10 -6.74 9.15 7.13
C PHE A 10 -6.92 9.50 5.65
N HIS A 11 -6.45 8.65 4.79
CA HIS A 11 -6.84 8.67 3.39
C HIS A 11 -8.27 8.13 3.24
N LYS A 12 -9.14 8.87 2.57
CA LYS A 12 -10.55 8.52 2.41
C LYS A 12 -10.78 7.72 1.14
N PHE A 13 -11.16 6.47 1.27
CA PHE A 13 -11.70 5.68 0.17
C PHE A 13 -13.13 6.08 -0.15
N ALA A 14 -13.93 6.31 0.89
CA ALA A 14 -15.31 6.71 0.81
C ALA A 14 -15.65 7.77 1.86
N ALA A 15 -16.44 8.77 1.47
CA ALA A 15 -17.13 9.70 2.36
C ALA A 15 -18.39 10.14 1.65
N GLN A 16 -19.46 9.37 1.78
CA GLN A 16 -20.69 9.56 1.02
C GLN A 16 -21.90 9.68 1.94
N LYS A 17 -22.79 10.60 1.60
CA LYS A 17 -24.10 10.75 2.24
C LYS A 17 -25.19 10.18 1.35
N GLY A 18 -26.32 9.81 1.96
CA GLY A 18 -27.44 9.18 1.30
C GLY A 18 -27.48 7.68 1.60
N LYS A 19 -28.20 6.92 0.78
CA LYS A 19 -28.36 5.48 0.91
C LYS A 19 -27.62 4.75 -0.19
N GLY A 20 -26.98 3.62 0.15
CA GLY A 20 -26.27 2.84 -0.84
C GLY A 20 -25.48 1.68 -0.29
N HIS A 21 -24.58 1.18 -1.13
CA HIS A 21 -23.63 0.12 -0.81
C HIS A 21 -22.25 0.52 -1.31
N TYR A 22 -21.27 0.48 -0.44
CA TYR A 22 -19.87 0.47 -0.85
C TYR A 22 -19.47 -0.96 -1.22
N VAL A 23 -18.88 -1.14 -2.39
CA VAL A 23 -18.61 -2.47 -2.95
C VAL A 23 -17.15 -2.72 -3.28
N GLY A 24 -16.29 -1.76 -3.06
CA GLY A 24 -14.86 -2.02 -3.23
C GLY A 24 -13.98 -0.80 -3.39
N THR A 25 -12.68 -1.07 -3.38
CA THR A 25 -11.64 -0.09 -3.65
C THR A 25 -10.52 -0.67 -4.50
N ILE A 26 -9.90 0.20 -5.29
CA ILE A 26 -8.57 0.00 -5.86
C ILE A 26 -7.68 1.08 -5.26
N HIS A 27 -6.50 0.71 -4.80
CA HIS A 27 -5.59 1.58 -4.09
C HIS A 27 -4.17 1.42 -4.63
N GLN A 28 -3.52 2.54 -4.91
CA GLN A 28 -2.11 2.63 -5.22
C GLN A 28 -1.43 3.49 -4.16
N ALA A 29 -0.37 2.97 -3.58
CA ALA A 29 0.38 3.60 -2.50
C ALA A 29 1.82 3.83 -2.92
N GLN A 30 2.27 5.09 -2.81
CA GLN A 30 3.65 5.50 -3.03
C GLN A 30 4.19 6.13 -1.76
N GLY A 31 5.13 5.46 -1.10
CA GLY A 31 5.87 6.02 0.02
C GLY A 31 6.78 7.17 -0.44
N LEU A 32 6.89 8.21 0.38
CA LEU A 32 7.75 9.37 0.13
C LEU A 32 9.08 9.29 0.90
N ARG A 33 9.36 8.12 1.50
CA ARG A 33 10.66 7.76 2.08
C ARG A 33 11.21 6.57 1.33
N PRO A 34 12.45 6.62 0.84
CA PRO A 34 13.06 5.52 0.08
C PRO A 34 13.13 4.22 0.88
N GLY A 35 12.94 3.09 0.18
CA GLY A 35 13.15 1.75 0.72
C GLY A 35 12.22 1.33 1.85
N MET A 36 11.10 2.02 2.06
CA MET A 36 10.19 1.75 3.17
C MET A 36 8.74 1.64 2.68
N THR A 37 8.06 0.59 3.12
CA THR A 37 6.62 0.36 2.86
C THR A 37 5.79 0.30 4.16
N LEU A 38 6.35 0.76 5.28
CA LEU A 38 5.68 0.78 6.59
C LEU A 38 4.39 1.61 6.62
N PHE A 39 4.12 2.42 5.61
CA PHE A 39 2.83 3.05 5.44
C PHE A 39 1.70 2.02 5.31
N PHE A 40 1.99 0.81 4.90
CA PHE A 40 1.02 -0.26 4.70
C PHE A 40 0.63 -0.99 6.00
N GLU A 41 1.30 -0.70 7.12
CA GLU A 41 0.87 -1.10 8.48
C GLU A 41 -0.39 -0.34 8.94
N GLY A 42 -0.81 0.69 8.19
CA GLY A 42 -1.95 1.52 8.55
C GLY A 42 -3.27 0.76 8.46
N ASP A 43 -4.10 0.90 9.50
CA ASP A 43 -5.38 0.23 9.65
C ASP A 43 -6.48 0.84 8.78
N ASP A 44 -7.43 0.04 8.32
CA ASP A 44 -8.67 0.56 7.78
C ASP A 44 -9.71 0.83 8.87
N SER A 45 -10.56 1.81 8.62
CA SER A 45 -11.70 2.11 9.48
C SER A 45 -12.95 2.38 8.67
N THR A 46 -14.07 1.80 9.11
CA THR A 46 -15.37 2.00 8.48
C THR A 46 -16.41 2.45 9.49
N TYR A 47 -17.02 3.58 9.18
CA TYR A 47 -18.17 4.11 9.91
C TYR A 47 -19.39 4.07 9.00
N VAL A 48 -20.45 3.45 9.48
CA VAL A 48 -21.76 3.39 8.81
C VAL A 48 -22.79 4.05 9.71
N ASP A 49 -23.50 5.06 9.19
CA ASP A 49 -24.55 5.78 9.91
C ASP A 49 -24.07 6.27 11.29
N ASN A 50 -22.88 6.88 11.33
CA ASN A 50 -22.19 7.41 12.53
C ASN A 50 -21.74 6.35 13.55
N LYS A 51 -21.69 5.08 13.17
CA LYS A 51 -21.19 4.01 14.05
C LYS A 51 -19.99 3.34 13.42
N MET A 52 -18.92 3.19 14.18
CA MET A 52 -17.80 2.34 13.77
C MET A 52 -18.30 0.90 13.62
N ARG A 53 -18.06 0.31 12.46
CA ARG A 53 -18.47 -1.05 12.12
C ARG A 53 -17.31 -1.98 11.89
N LEU A 54 -16.23 -1.46 11.34
CA LEU A 54 -15.00 -2.20 11.11
C LEU A 54 -13.82 -1.36 11.55
N HIS A 55 -12.84 -2.01 12.12
CA HIS A 55 -11.50 -1.51 12.35
C HIS A 55 -10.54 -2.63 11.98
N GLY A 56 -9.68 -2.35 11.02
CA GLY A 56 -8.73 -3.33 10.49
C GLY A 56 -7.48 -3.47 11.34
N THR A 57 -6.53 -4.20 10.81
CA THR A 57 -5.26 -4.56 11.46
C THR A 57 -4.05 -4.31 10.56
N GLY A 58 -4.25 -3.60 9.45
CA GLY A 58 -3.23 -3.25 8.49
C GLY A 58 -3.72 -3.29 7.05
N SER A 59 -3.12 -2.49 6.19
CA SER A 59 -3.48 -2.47 4.77
C SER A 59 -3.16 -3.79 4.08
N GLU A 60 -2.09 -4.48 4.48
CA GLU A 60 -1.73 -5.79 3.95
C GLU A 60 -2.81 -6.84 4.27
N ASP A 61 -3.37 -6.80 5.47
CA ASP A 61 -4.49 -7.66 5.87
C ASP A 61 -5.77 -7.28 5.13
N TYR A 62 -6.01 -5.98 4.96
CA TYR A 62 -7.16 -5.48 4.21
C TYR A 62 -7.21 -6.04 2.78
N TYR A 63 -6.08 -6.16 2.11
CA TYR A 63 -5.98 -6.72 0.76
C TYR A 63 -5.75 -8.23 0.75
N ASN A 64 -5.78 -8.88 1.92
CA ASN A 64 -5.50 -10.32 2.10
C ASN A 64 -4.11 -10.74 1.57
N GLY A 65 -3.14 -9.88 1.71
CA GLY A 65 -1.78 -10.12 1.28
C GLY A 65 -0.89 -10.76 2.34
N GLY A 66 -1.28 -10.67 3.61
CA GLY A 66 -0.47 -11.12 4.73
C GLY A 66 0.88 -10.37 4.78
N TRP A 67 1.90 -11.00 5.25
CA TRP A 67 3.25 -10.42 5.40
C TRP A 67 3.83 -9.97 4.06
N TYR A 68 3.69 -8.70 3.75
CA TYR A 68 4.03 -8.09 2.47
C TYR A 68 5.54 -7.97 2.21
N ALA A 69 6.38 -8.14 3.21
CA ALA A 69 7.85 -8.08 3.08
C ALA A 69 8.51 -9.44 2.86
N LEU A 70 7.74 -10.52 2.69
CA LEU A 70 8.28 -11.84 2.42
C LEU A 70 8.42 -12.06 0.92
N LEU A 71 9.63 -12.43 0.49
CA LEU A 71 10.05 -12.64 -0.89
C LEU A 71 9.12 -13.54 -1.73
N ASP A 72 8.38 -14.44 -1.12
CA ASP A 72 7.57 -15.43 -1.82
C ASP A 72 6.11 -15.00 -2.05
N ARG A 73 5.69 -13.82 -1.59
CA ARG A 73 4.27 -13.47 -1.57
C ARG A 73 3.92 -12.18 -2.31
N TRP A 74 4.63 -11.10 -2.07
CA TRP A 74 4.28 -9.78 -2.59
C TRP A 74 5.11 -9.33 -3.79
N ASP A 75 6.33 -9.77 -3.91
CA ASP A 75 7.20 -9.47 -5.05
C ASP A 75 6.66 -10.00 -6.39
N ARG A 76 5.77 -10.99 -6.34
CA ARG A 76 5.13 -11.57 -7.53
C ARG A 76 3.73 -11.05 -7.79
N GLY A 77 3.21 -10.21 -6.89
CA GLY A 77 1.81 -9.84 -6.91
C GLY A 77 0.88 -11.00 -6.57
N ASN A 78 -0.33 -10.66 -6.16
CA ASN A 78 -1.39 -11.61 -5.87
C ASN A 78 -2.67 -11.08 -6.51
N SER A 79 -3.28 -11.85 -7.40
CA SER A 79 -4.49 -11.45 -8.08
C SER A 79 -5.53 -12.56 -8.00
N LEU A 80 -6.53 -12.34 -7.17
CA LEU A 80 -7.68 -13.21 -6.98
C LEU A 80 -8.97 -12.48 -7.41
N PRO A 81 -10.10 -13.16 -7.58
CA PRO A 81 -11.30 -12.52 -8.12
C PRO A 81 -11.79 -11.29 -7.37
N LEU A 82 -11.68 -11.28 -6.04
CA LEU A 82 -12.22 -10.21 -5.19
C LEU A 82 -11.19 -9.39 -4.45
N HIS A 83 -9.92 -9.78 -4.43
CA HIS A 83 -8.85 -9.06 -3.78
C HIS A 83 -7.50 -9.39 -4.40
N GLY A 84 -6.54 -8.52 -4.18
CA GLY A 84 -5.17 -8.75 -4.63
C GLY A 84 -4.24 -7.62 -4.25
N CYS A 85 -2.95 -7.91 -4.33
CA CYS A 85 -1.85 -6.98 -4.12
C CYS A 85 -0.99 -6.97 -5.36
N LEU A 86 -0.84 -5.81 -5.94
CA LEU A 86 -0.16 -5.61 -7.21
C LEU A 86 0.93 -4.56 -7.04
N ASP A 87 1.93 -4.63 -7.91
CA ASP A 87 2.96 -3.60 -8.04
C ASP A 87 3.77 -3.34 -6.75
N TYR A 88 4.08 -4.39 -6.00
CA TYR A 88 4.96 -4.25 -4.84
C TYR A 88 6.41 -4.04 -5.26
N SER A 89 7.00 -2.96 -4.77
CA SER A 89 8.43 -2.67 -4.95
C SER A 89 8.99 -1.99 -3.70
N LEU A 90 9.67 -2.75 -2.86
CA LEU A 90 10.31 -2.22 -1.67
C LEU A 90 11.37 -1.15 -2.00
N PRO A 91 12.27 -1.34 -3.00
CA PRO A 91 13.25 -0.32 -3.35
C PRO A 91 12.63 1.01 -3.79
N MET A 92 11.46 0.96 -4.41
CA MET A 92 10.73 2.15 -4.86
C MET A 92 9.71 2.64 -3.82
N ALA A 93 9.60 1.99 -2.68
CA ALA A 93 8.61 2.28 -1.65
C ALA A 93 7.17 2.31 -2.20
N ARG A 94 6.82 1.33 -3.03
CA ARG A 94 5.55 1.32 -3.77
C ARG A 94 4.83 0.00 -3.63
N THR A 95 3.51 0.08 -3.48
CA THR A 95 2.61 -1.07 -3.54
C THR A 95 1.21 -0.64 -3.93
N GLY A 96 0.35 -1.58 -4.21
CA GLY A 96 -1.05 -1.34 -4.50
C GLY A 96 -1.89 -2.58 -4.22
N GLY A 97 -3.19 -2.38 -4.13
CA GLY A 97 -4.11 -3.47 -3.88
C GLY A 97 -5.51 -3.13 -4.34
N TYR A 98 -6.33 -4.15 -4.38
CA TYR A 98 -7.77 -4.00 -4.59
C TYR A 98 -8.55 -4.98 -3.72
N ARG A 99 -9.73 -4.55 -3.32
CA ARG A 99 -10.69 -5.39 -2.61
C ARG A 99 -12.11 -5.05 -3.02
N PHE A 100 -12.88 -6.09 -3.35
CA PHE A 100 -14.29 -5.99 -3.69
C PHE A 100 -15.14 -6.74 -2.69
N PHE A 101 -16.19 -6.07 -2.20
CA PHE A 101 -17.16 -6.56 -1.22
C PHE A 101 -18.46 -6.91 -1.92
N LEU A 102 -18.44 -7.84 -2.88
CA LEU A 102 -19.63 -8.14 -3.68
C LEU A 102 -20.66 -8.97 -2.92
N ALA A 103 -20.22 -9.93 -2.11
CA ALA A 103 -21.08 -10.75 -1.27
C ALA A 103 -21.38 -10.11 0.10
N ASP A 104 -20.44 -9.33 0.60
CA ASP A 104 -20.42 -8.71 1.93
C ASP A 104 -20.39 -7.17 1.86
N LYS A 105 -21.05 -6.60 0.87
CA LYS A 105 -21.11 -5.17 0.64
C LYS A 105 -21.48 -4.36 1.88
N MET A 106 -20.83 -3.23 2.09
CA MET A 106 -21.08 -2.35 3.22
C MET A 106 -22.29 -1.46 2.95
N SER A 107 -23.45 -1.84 3.44
CA SER A 107 -24.70 -1.10 3.25
C SER A 107 -24.82 0.05 4.23
N TYR A 108 -25.33 1.20 3.77
CA TYR A 108 -25.58 2.39 4.59
C TYR A 108 -26.91 3.04 4.22
N GLU A 109 -27.58 3.63 5.20
CA GLU A 109 -28.88 4.30 5.02
C GLU A 109 -28.76 5.82 5.01
N LYS A 110 -27.76 6.39 5.71
CA LYS A 110 -27.56 7.84 5.81
C LYS A 110 -26.20 8.28 5.32
N GLU A 111 -25.16 7.55 5.69
CA GLU A 111 -23.81 7.90 5.31
C GLU A 111 -22.83 6.74 5.52
N ILE A 112 -21.75 6.76 4.76
CA ILE A 112 -20.58 5.91 4.99
C ILE A 112 -19.32 6.74 4.96
N TYR A 113 -18.42 6.43 5.89
CA TYR A 113 -17.02 6.80 5.84
C TYR A 113 -16.19 5.52 5.85
N HIS A 114 -15.26 5.41 4.92
CA HIS A 114 -14.28 4.33 4.87
C HIS A 114 -12.93 4.93 4.49
N GLY A 115 -11.91 4.63 5.28
CA GLY A 115 -10.57 5.20 5.09
C GLY A 115 -9.48 4.25 5.52
N MET A 116 -8.27 4.63 5.20
CA MET A 116 -7.04 3.88 5.47
C MET A 116 -6.02 4.79 6.13
N GLU A 117 -5.41 4.31 7.19
CA GLU A 117 -4.22 4.93 7.78
C GLU A 117 -3.00 4.79 6.85
N HIS A 118 -1.97 5.56 7.17
CA HIS A 118 -0.67 5.45 6.52
C HIS A 118 0.45 5.49 7.56
N GLY A 119 0.94 4.31 7.91
CA GLY A 119 1.96 4.09 8.94
C GLY A 119 1.40 3.41 10.18
N GLU A 120 2.28 2.93 11.01
CA GLU A 120 1.99 2.14 12.21
C GLU A 120 1.21 2.90 13.29
N VAL A 121 1.35 4.22 13.33
CA VAL A 121 0.78 5.06 14.40
C VAL A 121 0.30 6.40 13.84
N LYS A 122 -0.98 6.69 14.04
CA LYS A 122 -1.57 8.02 13.83
C LYS A 122 -1.24 8.66 12.48
N ASN A 123 -1.24 7.89 11.41
CA ASN A 123 -0.96 8.40 10.06
C ASN A 123 0.39 9.14 9.95
N ASN A 124 1.44 8.56 10.51
CA ASN A 124 2.74 9.21 10.66
C ASN A 124 3.68 9.03 9.45
N PHE A 125 3.29 8.26 8.44
CA PHE A 125 4.16 8.00 7.29
C PHE A 125 3.80 8.89 6.09
N PRO A 126 4.75 9.60 5.49
CA PRO A 126 4.49 10.44 4.31
C PRO A 126 4.26 9.57 3.06
N VAL A 127 3.11 9.75 2.43
CA VAL A 127 2.67 8.95 1.28
C VAL A 127 1.93 9.80 0.25
N ASP A 128 1.93 9.32 -0.99
CA ASP A 128 1.00 9.72 -2.05
C ASP A 128 0.06 8.54 -2.32
N TYR A 129 -1.18 8.66 -1.89
CA TYR A 129 -2.20 7.63 -2.05
C TYR A 129 -3.16 7.97 -3.18
N THR A 130 -3.36 7.02 -4.07
CA THR A 130 -4.36 7.11 -5.14
C THR A 130 -5.38 6.00 -4.95
N SER A 131 -6.66 6.33 -4.95
CA SER A 131 -7.71 5.32 -4.78
C SER A 131 -8.95 5.61 -5.61
N VAL A 132 -9.67 4.53 -5.95
CA VAL A 132 -10.99 4.56 -6.54
C VAL A 132 -11.92 3.74 -5.67
N GLY A 133 -12.98 4.36 -5.15
CA GLY A 133 -14.05 3.68 -4.42
C GLY A 133 -15.23 3.36 -5.36
N PHE A 134 -15.84 2.20 -5.19
CA PHE A 134 -16.96 1.71 -5.98
C PHE A 134 -18.22 1.63 -5.14
N PHE A 135 -19.33 2.10 -5.71
CA PHE A 135 -20.60 2.24 -5.01
C PHE A 135 -21.79 1.81 -5.90
N TYR A 136 -22.82 1.28 -5.24
CA TYR A 136 -24.19 1.37 -5.71
C TYR A 136 -24.93 2.39 -4.82
N ALA A 137 -25.37 3.50 -5.38
CA ALA A 137 -25.99 4.58 -4.62
C ALA A 137 -27.39 4.86 -5.13
N ALA A 138 -28.31 5.18 -4.22
CA ALA A 138 -29.69 5.54 -4.55
C ALA A 138 -29.81 6.88 -5.27
N GLN A 139 -28.82 7.76 -5.10
CA GLN A 139 -28.71 9.05 -5.78
C GLN A 139 -27.35 9.15 -6.47
N PRO A 140 -27.24 9.90 -7.57
CA PRO A 140 -25.95 10.11 -8.23
C PRO A 140 -24.92 10.64 -7.24
N LEU A 141 -23.76 10.01 -7.21
CA LEU A 141 -22.64 10.50 -6.43
C LEU A 141 -22.05 11.73 -7.12
N GLN A 142 -21.72 12.74 -6.32
CA GLN A 142 -20.91 13.84 -6.84
C GLN A 142 -19.48 13.32 -7.07
N GLY A 143 -19.09 13.24 -8.33
CA GLY A 143 -17.72 12.96 -8.69
C GLY A 143 -16.79 14.06 -8.18
N ARG A 144 -15.55 13.72 -7.91
CA ARG A 144 -14.50 14.71 -7.73
C ARG A 144 -14.03 15.21 -9.09
N GLU A 145 -13.56 16.44 -9.11
CA GLU A 145 -12.81 16.96 -10.24
C GLU A 145 -11.61 16.03 -10.55
N GLU A 146 -11.28 15.93 -11.82
CA GLU A 146 -10.10 15.19 -12.22
C GLU A 146 -8.83 15.77 -11.55
N PRO A 147 -7.87 14.92 -11.18
CA PRO A 147 -6.60 15.41 -10.66
C PRO A 147 -5.93 16.38 -11.63
N THR A 148 -5.32 17.43 -11.10
CA THR A 148 -4.49 18.35 -11.90
C THR A 148 -3.37 17.61 -12.61
N ALA A 149 -2.78 18.21 -13.64
CA ALA A 149 -1.67 17.62 -14.37
C ALA A 149 -0.49 17.25 -13.44
N GLU A 150 -0.22 18.06 -12.43
CA GLU A 150 0.81 17.80 -11.41
C GLU A 150 0.51 16.52 -10.61
N LEU A 151 -0.73 16.31 -10.21
CA LEU A 151 -1.14 15.10 -9.48
C LEU A 151 -1.23 13.85 -10.37
N ARG A 152 -1.11 14.00 -11.69
CA ARG A 152 -1.08 12.86 -12.63
C ARG A 152 0.33 12.37 -12.93
N THR A 153 1.36 13.09 -12.48
CA THR A 153 2.75 12.66 -12.65
C THR A 153 3.09 11.52 -11.72
N VAL A 154 3.89 10.57 -12.21
CA VAL A 154 4.39 9.47 -11.37
C VAL A 154 5.54 10.01 -10.53
N TYR A 155 5.46 9.78 -9.22
CA TYR A 155 6.59 10.05 -8.33
C TYR A 155 7.71 9.05 -8.62
N GLN A 156 8.91 9.57 -8.83
CA GLN A 156 10.11 8.75 -8.93
C GLN A 156 11.02 9.11 -7.75
N PRO A 157 11.29 8.15 -6.85
CA PRO A 157 12.23 8.37 -5.75
C PRO A 157 13.60 8.76 -6.30
N THR A 158 14.25 9.71 -5.64
CA THR A 158 15.63 10.10 -5.96
C THR A 158 16.65 9.06 -5.53
N GLU A 159 16.25 8.19 -4.61
CA GLU A 159 17.05 7.09 -4.07
C GLU A 159 16.26 5.80 -4.11
N HIS A 160 16.95 4.70 -4.40
CA HIS A 160 16.41 3.36 -4.33
C HIS A 160 17.21 2.59 -3.29
N ILE A 161 16.55 2.11 -2.25
CA ILE A 161 17.21 1.32 -1.20
C ILE A 161 16.94 -0.16 -1.43
N TYR A 162 18.01 -0.89 -1.59
CA TYR A 162 17.97 -2.34 -1.76
C TYR A 162 18.44 -3.02 -0.48
N PHE A 163 17.62 -3.94 0.03
CA PHE A 163 17.94 -4.71 1.22
C PHE A 163 18.51 -6.06 0.79
N PRO A 164 19.81 -6.31 0.97
CA PRO A 164 20.44 -7.55 0.54
C PRO A 164 19.78 -8.81 1.11
N GLN A 165 19.16 -8.71 2.29
CA GLN A 165 18.44 -9.79 2.93
C GLN A 165 17.24 -10.29 2.12
N LEU A 166 16.66 -9.40 1.31
CA LEU A 166 15.47 -9.64 0.50
C LEU A 166 15.80 -9.91 -0.98
N MET A 167 17.08 -9.99 -1.33
CA MET A 167 17.54 -10.13 -2.71
C MET A 167 18.21 -11.48 -2.94
N GLN A 168 18.15 -11.95 -4.17
CA GLN A 168 18.97 -13.08 -4.56
C GLN A 168 20.41 -12.60 -4.72
N LEU A 169 21.29 -13.12 -3.87
CA LEU A 169 22.70 -12.85 -3.91
C LEU A 169 23.45 -14.04 -4.50
N SER A 170 24.32 -13.79 -5.45
CA SER A 170 25.32 -14.77 -5.91
C SER A 170 26.69 -14.30 -5.46
N LEU A 171 27.34 -15.10 -4.65
CA LEU A 171 28.65 -14.81 -4.06
C LEU A 171 29.72 -15.67 -4.72
N GLY A 172 30.85 -15.07 -5.06
CA GLY A 172 32.00 -15.78 -5.64
C GLY A 172 33.34 -15.18 -5.18
N GLY A 173 34.41 -15.95 -5.30
CA GLY A 173 35.75 -15.42 -5.06
C GLY A 173 36.06 -15.04 -3.61
N GLY A 174 35.66 -15.84 -2.63
CA GLY A 174 36.04 -15.62 -1.23
C GLY A 174 35.31 -14.46 -0.53
N VAL A 175 34.10 -14.13 -0.99
CA VAL A 175 33.25 -13.17 -0.32
C VAL A 175 32.76 -13.75 1.01
N GLN A 176 32.95 -13.02 2.09
CA GLN A 176 32.38 -13.33 3.40
C GLN A 176 31.21 -12.39 3.71
N VAL A 177 30.15 -12.95 4.23
CA VAL A 177 28.95 -12.22 4.65
C VAL A 177 28.86 -12.32 6.17
N THR A 178 28.86 -11.17 6.84
CA THR A 178 28.65 -11.08 8.29
C THR A 178 27.36 -10.30 8.56
N ASN A 179 26.63 -10.74 9.57
CA ASN A 179 25.34 -10.14 9.96
C ASN A 179 25.51 -9.35 11.26
N GLU A 180 26.24 -8.24 11.19
CA GLU A 180 26.41 -7.32 12.32
C GLU A 180 25.75 -5.98 11.96
N ARG A 181 24.62 -5.64 12.59
CA ARG A 181 23.87 -4.40 12.36
C ARG A 181 23.52 -4.14 10.87
N GLY A 182 23.25 -5.21 10.12
CA GLY A 182 23.07 -5.22 8.68
C GLY A 182 24.06 -6.20 8.03
N ILE A 183 23.82 -6.48 6.76
CA ILE A 183 24.72 -7.39 6.03
C ILE A 183 25.99 -6.63 5.64
N ARG A 184 27.12 -7.04 6.19
CA ARG A 184 28.43 -6.60 5.75
C ARG A 184 29.02 -7.67 4.83
N MET A 185 29.34 -7.27 3.61
CA MET A 185 30.06 -8.11 2.67
C MET A 185 31.51 -7.65 2.59
N THR A 186 32.43 -8.54 2.90
CA THR A 186 33.86 -8.32 2.71
C THR A 186 34.38 -9.27 1.67
N THR A 187 35.18 -8.78 0.73
CA THR A 187 35.79 -9.61 -0.30
C THR A 187 37.30 -9.59 -0.16
N GLN A 188 37.93 -10.72 -0.37
CA GLN A 188 39.35 -10.75 -0.71
C GLN A 188 39.52 -10.32 -2.17
N HIS A 189 40.75 -10.04 -2.58
CA HIS A 189 41.03 -9.61 -3.94
C HIS A 189 40.40 -10.56 -4.98
N GLY A 190 39.60 -10.01 -5.90
CA GLY A 190 38.85 -10.78 -6.91
C GLY A 190 37.48 -11.32 -6.50
N GLY A 191 36.99 -11.01 -5.29
CA GLY A 191 35.62 -11.39 -4.88
C GLY A 191 34.55 -10.69 -5.69
N VAL A 192 33.49 -11.40 -6.04
CA VAL A 192 32.36 -10.88 -6.83
C VAL A 192 31.07 -11.08 -6.06
N VAL A 193 30.31 -9.99 -5.93
CA VAL A 193 28.93 -10.00 -5.46
C VAL A 193 28.02 -9.60 -6.61
N ARG A 194 27.09 -10.46 -6.97
CA ARG A 194 26.02 -10.13 -7.92
C ARG A 194 24.71 -10.01 -7.19
N ILE A 195 24.02 -8.90 -7.42
CA ILE A 195 22.70 -8.63 -6.88
C ILE A 195 21.74 -8.65 -8.06
N MET A 196 20.74 -9.52 -7.98
CA MET A 196 19.65 -9.52 -8.96
C MET A 196 18.62 -8.48 -8.53
N LEU A 197 18.48 -7.45 -9.35
CA LEU A 197 17.45 -6.43 -9.23
C LEU A 197 16.29 -6.88 -10.12
N ASN A 198 15.16 -7.21 -9.50
CA ASN A 198 13.91 -7.56 -10.21
C ASN A 198 13.09 -6.31 -10.50
#